data_7016f50772a565c2b7b3c66e8534276b
#
_entry.id   7016f50772a565c2b7b3c66e8534276b
#
_cell.length_a   1.000
_cell.length_b   1.000
_cell.length_c   1.000
_cell.angle_alpha   90.00
_cell.angle_beta   90.00
_cell.angle_gamma   90.00
#
_symmetry.space_group_name_H-M   'P 1'
#
loop_
_entity.id
_entity.type
_entity.pdbx_description
1 polymer ?
#
loop_
_entity_poly.entity_id
_entity_poly.type
_entity_poly.pdbx_seq_one_letter_code
_entity_poly.pdbx_strand_id
1 'polypeptide(L)'
;IAFPTMRGTYMLPCTLPIFRSLYPNVRLEIREAHSSLLEGMLLNGDADLAFFNLPVKSPDIDYQIISHEEVVLVLGNDHPLKNKGIKKEGCKYPWLDLKLLENEPIILQPPDQRTRQTVDQLFKSCHIHPQICLQTGNIPAAAELASQGYGACFVTETHLKHIPFKKKPVLFSVGTPNTTVDFVAAFRKGSYLSYHAQEYIKIVRDFT
;
A
#
# COMPACT_ATOMS: atom_id res chain seq x y z
N ILE A 1 0.60 17.80 7.28
CA ILE A 1 0.08 16.50 6.88
C ILE A 1 1.25 15.63 6.43
N ALA A 2 1.28 14.34 6.79
CA ALA A 2 2.34 13.42 6.41
C ALA A 2 1.84 12.26 5.52
N PHE A 3 2.65 11.88 4.52
CA PHE A 3 2.37 10.78 3.59
C PHE A 3 3.60 9.88 3.40
N PRO A 4 3.41 8.58 3.09
CA PRO A 4 4.48 7.81 2.47
C PRO A 4 4.80 8.41 1.10
N THR A 5 6.09 8.59 0.78
CA THR A 5 6.54 9.27 -0.46
C THR A 5 5.85 8.73 -1.71
N MET A 6 5.78 7.41 -1.86
CA MET A 6 5.14 6.79 -3.02
C MET A 6 3.65 7.13 -3.12
N ARG A 7 2.95 7.13 -1.98
CA ARG A 7 1.52 7.46 -1.97
C ARG A 7 1.29 8.94 -2.25
N GLY A 8 2.15 9.81 -1.72
CA GLY A 8 2.13 11.25 -2.01
C GLY A 8 2.21 11.55 -3.50
N THR A 9 3.05 10.82 -4.23
CA THR A 9 3.29 11.04 -5.68
C THR A 9 2.00 11.08 -6.52
N TYR A 10 1.01 10.24 -6.21
CA TYR A 10 -0.24 10.20 -6.98
C TYR A 10 -1.44 10.82 -6.25
N MET A 11 -1.46 10.80 -4.91
CA MET A 11 -2.58 11.35 -4.14
C MET A 11 -2.54 12.87 -4.05
N LEU A 12 -1.37 13.47 -3.78
CA LEU A 12 -1.26 14.91 -3.60
C LEU A 12 -1.70 15.70 -4.83
N PRO A 13 -1.28 15.36 -6.07
CA PRO A 13 -1.75 16.05 -7.27
C PRO A 13 -3.27 15.99 -7.48
N CYS A 14 -3.93 14.95 -7.00
CA CYS A 14 -5.38 14.79 -7.13
C CYS A 14 -6.18 15.46 -6.01
N THR A 15 -5.64 15.51 -4.79
CA THR A 15 -6.38 15.97 -3.61
C THR A 15 -6.10 17.43 -3.24
N LEU A 16 -4.85 17.91 -3.38
CA LEU A 16 -4.48 19.27 -3.01
C LEU A 16 -5.16 20.35 -3.85
N PRO A 17 -5.31 20.24 -5.18
CA PRO A 17 -6.02 21.24 -5.95
C PRO A 17 -7.48 21.40 -5.52
N ILE A 18 -8.16 20.28 -5.19
CA ILE A 18 -9.53 20.31 -4.68
C ILE A 18 -9.58 21.05 -3.34
N PHE A 19 -8.72 20.65 -2.41
CA PHE A 19 -8.67 21.28 -1.09
C PHE A 19 -8.37 22.78 -1.20
N ARG A 20 -7.41 23.19 -2.02
CA ARG A 20 -7.05 24.59 -2.19
C ARG A 20 -8.19 25.42 -2.79
N SER A 21 -8.98 24.84 -3.70
CA SER A 21 -10.13 25.54 -4.28
C SER A 21 -11.24 25.81 -3.25
N LEU A 22 -11.42 24.88 -2.30
CA LEU A 22 -12.42 25.01 -1.23
C LEU A 22 -11.93 25.88 -0.07
N TYR A 23 -10.63 25.85 0.23
CA TYR A 23 -10.01 26.50 1.39
C TYR A 23 -8.75 27.30 0.99
N PRO A 24 -8.89 28.37 0.19
CA PRO A 24 -7.74 29.08 -0.40
C PRO A 24 -6.84 29.76 0.64
N ASN A 25 -7.36 30.05 1.84
CA ASN A 25 -6.63 30.72 2.91
C ASN A 25 -5.98 29.74 3.91
N VAL A 26 -6.15 28.42 3.71
CA VAL A 26 -5.54 27.41 4.58
C VAL A 26 -4.17 27.03 4.03
N ARG A 27 -3.14 27.24 4.83
CA ARG A 27 -1.78 26.79 4.53
C ARG A 27 -1.63 25.32 4.93
N LEU A 28 -1.25 24.49 3.96
CA LEU A 28 -0.87 23.09 4.20
C LEU A 28 0.65 22.95 4.13
N GLU A 29 1.20 22.23 5.10
CA GLU A 29 2.57 21.72 5.05
C GLU A 29 2.52 20.21 4.79
N ILE A 30 3.22 19.78 3.75
CA ILE A 30 3.30 18.37 3.39
C ILE A 30 4.66 17.84 3.82
N ARG A 31 4.61 16.70 4.52
CA ARG A 31 5.78 15.94 4.92
C ARG A 31 5.73 14.58 4.25
N GLU A 32 6.77 14.24 3.53
CA GLU A 32 6.92 12.91 2.92
C GLU A 32 8.02 12.16 3.63
N ALA A 33 7.71 10.94 4.06
CA ALA A 33 8.65 10.11 4.78
C ALA A 33 8.39 8.63 4.51
N HIS A 34 9.30 7.78 4.96
CA HIS A 34 9.09 6.36 5.01
C HIS A 34 7.94 6.02 5.99
N SER A 35 7.10 5.03 5.63
CA SER A 35 5.89 4.72 6.41
C SER A 35 6.15 4.38 7.89
N SER A 36 7.34 3.87 8.21
CA SER A 36 7.78 3.58 9.59
C SER A 36 7.97 4.82 10.46
N LEU A 37 8.16 6.01 9.86
CA LEU A 37 8.42 7.26 10.57
C LEU A 37 7.16 8.07 10.84
N LEU A 38 6.06 7.79 10.15
CA LEU A 38 4.86 8.63 10.18
C LEU A 38 4.18 8.68 11.54
N GLU A 39 4.17 7.56 12.28
CA GLU A 39 3.65 7.55 13.66
C GLU A 39 4.48 8.45 14.59
N GLY A 40 5.82 8.38 14.47
CA GLY A 40 6.71 9.27 15.23
C GLY A 40 6.44 10.75 14.94
N MET A 41 6.20 11.10 13.67
CA MET A 41 5.86 12.48 13.29
C MET A 41 4.56 12.96 13.93
N LEU A 42 3.54 12.10 14.04
CA LEU A 42 2.30 12.43 14.75
C LEU A 42 2.53 12.61 16.25
N LEU A 43 3.27 11.70 16.88
CA LEU A 43 3.54 11.73 18.33
C LEU A 43 4.38 12.94 18.74
N ASN A 44 5.35 13.32 17.92
CA ASN A 44 6.21 14.48 18.15
C ASN A 44 5.53 15.83 17.81
N GLY A 45 4.38 15.80 17.13
CA GLY A 45 3.72 17.02 16.65
C GLY A 45 4.31 17.61 15.37
N ASP A 46 5.16 16.86 14.65
CA ASP A 46 5.70 17.26 13.35
C ASP A 46 4.65 17.20 12.23
N ALA A 47 3.56 16.48 12.47
CA ALA A 47 2.37 16.42 11.62
C ALA A 47 1.11 16.30 12.48
N ASP A 48 0.01 16.94 12.04
CA ASP A 48 -1.31 16.83 12.67
C ASP A 48 -2.10 15.61 12.17
N LEU A 49 -1.83 15.21 10.94
CA LEU A 49 -2.52 14.15 10.21
C LEU A 49 -1.52 13.37 9.37
N ALA A 50 -1.64 12.05 9.37
CA ALA A 50 -0.83 11.18 8.50
C ALA A 50 -1.69 10.10 7.83
N PHE A 51 -1.32 9.72 6.62
CA PHE A 51 -2.01 8.70 5.84
C PHE A 51 -1.08 7.52 5.59
N PHE A 52 -1.48 6.32 6.00
CA PHE A 52 -0.68 5.10 5.81
C PHE A 52 -1.54 3.83 5.96
N ASN A 53 -0.98 2.66 5.65
CA ASN A 53 -1.67 1.40 5.86
C ASN A 53 -1.50 0.91 7.31
N LEU A 54 -2.51 0.22 7.86
CA LEU A 54 -2.42 -0.46 9.15
C LEU A 54 -1.28 -1.53 9.13
N PRO A 55 -0.79 -1.96 10.30
CA PRO A 55 -1.26 -1.64 11.65
C PRO A 55 -0.69 -0.32 12.21
N VAL A 56 -1.45 0.33 13.11
CA VAL A 56 -0.91 1.34 14.04
C VAL A 56 -0.23 0.61 15.19
N LYS A 57 0.97 1.06 15.56
CA LYS A 57 1.76 0.42 16.62
C LYS A 57 1.59 1.11 17.99
N SER A 58 1.40 2.43 17.97
CA SER A 58 1.26 3.22 19.19
C SER A 58 -0.19 3.29 19.67
N PRO A 59 -0.48 3.04 20.95
CA PRO A 59 -1.81 3.22 21.54
C PRO A 59 -2.24 4.70 21.63
N ASP A 60 -1.31 5.63 21.42
CA ASP A 60 -1.55 7.07 21.47
C ASP A 60 -1.91 7.67 20.09
N ILE A 61 -2.24 6.82 19.13
CA ILE A 61 -2.71 7.20 17.79
C ILE A 61 -4.10 6.65 17.56
N ASP A 62 -5.02 7.54 17.22
CA ASP A 62 -6.34 7.21 16.70
C ASP A 62 -6.32 7.29 15.16
N TYR A 63 -7.26 6.60 14.52
CA TYR A 63 -7.36 6.60 13.06
C TYR A 63 -8.79 6.42 12.56
N GLN A 64 -9.00 6.83 11.33
CA GLN A 64 -10.22 6.57 10.55
C GLN A 64 -9.85 5.75 9.31
N ILE A 65 -10.58 4.68 9.05
CA ILE A 65 -10.40 3.89 7.82
C ILE A 65 -10.88 4.73 6.63
N ILE A 66 -10.02 4.82 5.63
CA ILE A 66 -10.28 5.51 4.37
C ILE A 66 -10.77 4.50 3.32
N SER A 67 -10.00 3.44 3.11
CA SER A 67 -10.32 2.37 2.16
C SER A 67 -9.69 1.04 2.55
N HIS A 68 -10.23 -0.04 1.97
CA HIS A 68 -9.66 -1.37 2.04
C HIS A 68 -8.96 -1.66 0.71
N GLU A 69 -7.69 -2.02 0.75
CA GLU A 69 -6.87 -2.24 -0.43
C GLU A 69 -6.42 -3.69 -0.50
N GLU A 70 -6.64 -4.34 -1.63
CA GLU A 70 -6.16 -5.70 -1.83
C GLU A 70 -4.63 -5.70 -2.05
N VAL A 71 -3.94 -6.65 -1.41
CA VAL A 71 -2.53 -6.97 -1.70
C VAL A 71 -2.51 -7.97 -2.85
N VAL A 72 -1.98 -7.54 -3.97
CA VAL A 72 -2.01 -8.26 -5.25
C VAL A 72 -0.62 -8.81 -5.55
N LEU A 73 -0.55 -10.06 -5.95
CA LEU A 73 0.65 -10.67 -6.51
C LEU A 73 0.79 -10.26 -7.97
N VAL A 74 1.97 -9.81 -8.34
CA VAL A 74 2.35 -9.39 -9.70
C VAL A 74 3.37 -10.34 -10.27
N LEU A 75 3.09 -10.90 -11.45
CA LEU A 75 3.97 -11.77 -12.22
C LEU A 75 4.13 -11.25 -13.64
N GLY A 76 5.22 -11.64 -14.29
CA GLY A 76 5.41 -11.42 -15.72
C GLY A 76 4.40 -12.20 -16.58
N ASN A 77 4.02 -11.65 -17.73
CA ASN A 77 3.04 -12.28 -18.63
C ASN A 77 3.54 -13.62 -19.23
N ASP A 78 4.84 -13.85 -19.22
CA ASP A 78 5.45 -15.08 -19.71
C ASP A 78 5.74 -16.10 -18.58
N HIS A 79 5.32 -15.78 -17.35
CA HIS A 79 5.57 -16.61 -16.17
C HIS A 79 4.82 -17.96 -16.27
N PRO A 80 5.44 -19.12 -15.89
CA PRO A 80 4.77 -20.43 -15.96
C PRO A 80 3.46 -20.53 -15.18
N LEU A 81 3.32 -19.75 -14.12
CA LEU A 81 2.13 -19.71 -13.27
C LEU A 81 0.98 -18.86 -13.82
N LYS A 82 1.15 -18.16 -14.94
CA LYS A 82 0.15 -17.22 -15.48
C LYS A 82 -1.27 -17.81 -15.65
N ASN A 83 -1.36 -19.08 -15.96
CA ASN A 83 -2.62 -19.79 -16.18
C ASN A 83 -3.05 -20.69 -15.01
N LYS A 84 -2.38 -20.57 -13.84
CA LYS A 84 -2.66 -21.40 -12.65
C LYS A 84 -3.68 -20.75 -11.70
N GLY A 85 -4.04 -19.50 -11.93
CA GLY A 85 -5.07 -18.81 -11.15
C GLY A 85 -6.45 -19.39 -11.40
N ILE A 86 -7.24 -19.50 -10.34
CA ILE A 86 -8.64 -19.96 -10.40
C ILE A 86 -9.59 -18.83 -10.01
N LYS A 87 -10.80 -18.84 -10.55
CA LYS A 87 -11.84 -17.91 -10.12
C LYS A 87 -12.31 -18.32 -8.72
N LYS A 88 -12.29 -17.39 -7.77
CA LYS A 88 -12.72 -17.58 -6.39
C LYS A 88 -13.61 -16.43 -5.96
N GLU A 89 -14.69 -16.74 -5.26
CA GLU A 89 -15.61 -15.74 -4.72
C GLU A 89 -14.87 -14.81 -3.74
N GLY A 90 -15.18 -13.51 -3.77
CA GLY A 90 -14.52 -12.48 -2.95
C GLY A 90 -13.13 -12.04 -3.47
N CYS A 91 -12.64 -12.59 -4.57
CA CYS A 91 -11.38 -12.19 -5.20
C CYS A 91 -11.63 -11.34 -6.44
N LYS A 92 -10.91 -10.23 -6.55
CA LYS A 92 -10.98 -9.33 -7.71
C LYS A 92 -10.21 -9.88 -8.91
N TYR A 93 -9.07 -10.53 -8.64
CA TYR A 93 -8.22 -11.19 -9.64
C TYR A 93 -8.34 -12.71 -9.51
N PRO A 94 -7.89 -13.50 -10.52
CA PRO A 94 -7.77 -14.94 -10.34
C PRO A 94 -6.95 -15.24 -9.08
N TRP A 95 -7.43 -16.14 -8.24
CA TRP A 95 -6.75 -16.52 -7.01
C TRP A 95 -5.62 -17.52 -7.30
N LEU A 96 -4.46 -17.31 -6.72
CA LEU A 96 -3.30 -18.20 -6.82
C LEU A 96 -2.95 -18.76 -5.44
N ASP A 97 -2.72 -20.08 -5.37
CA ASP A 97 -2.15 -20.70 -4.18
C ASP A 97 -0.69 -20.27 -4.02
N LEU A 98 -0.39 -19.60 -2.90
CA LEU A 98 0.96 -19.11 -2.61
C LEU A 98 2.01 -20.22 -2.54
N LYS A 99 1.63 -21.47 -2.25
CA LYS A 99 2.55 -22.61 -2.25
C LYS A 99 3.24 -22.81 -3.60
N LEU A 100 2.63 -22.35 -4.68
CA LEU A 100 3.24 -22.38 -6.00
C LEU A 100 4.44 -21.45 -6.15
N LEU A 101 4.65 -20.54 -5.19
CA LEU A 101 5.78 -19.60 -5.17
C LEU A 101 6.98 -20.11 -4.35
N GLU A 102 6.94 -21.30 -3.78
CA GLU A 102 7.97 -21.81 -2.86
C GLU A 102 9.39 -21.75 -3.45
N ASN A 103 9.53 -22.01 -4.75
CA ASN A 103 10.82 -21.99 -5.45
C ASN A 103 10.96 -20.82 -6.43
N GLU A 104 10.03 -19.88 -6.41
CA GLU A 104 10.07 -18.73 -7.32
C GLU A 104 10.88 -17.58 -6.72
N PRO A 105 11.62 -16.83 -7.54
CA PRO A 105 12.32 -15.65 -7.08
C PRO A 105 11.32 -14.55 -6.69
N ILE A 106 11.47 -13.99 -5.49
CA ILE A 106 10.56 -12.98 -4.94
C ILE A 106 11.27 -11.65 -4.75
N ILE A 107 10.66 -10.58 -5.22
CA ILE A 107 11.06 -9.20 -4.94
C ILE A 107 10.24 -8.72 -3.74
N LEU A 108 10.88 -8.40 -2.64
CA LEU A 108 10.21 -7.93 -1.42
C LEU A 108 10.61 -6.51 -1.06
N GLN A 109 9.72 -5.85 -0.35
CA GLN A 109 10.01 -4.57 0.29
C GLN A 109 10.88 -4.78 1.55
N PRO A 110 11.55 -3.73 2.08
CA PRO A 110 12.22 -3.79 3.37
C PRO A 110 11.28 -4.23 4.50
N PRO A 111 11.77 -4.94 5.55
CA PRO A 111 10.94 -5.53 6.60
C PRO A 111 10.12 -4.53 7.42
N ASP A 112 10.51 -3.28 7.46
CA ASP A 112 9.83 -2.20 8.16
C ASP A 112 8.63 -1.63 7.39
N GLN A 113 8.47 -2.00 6.11
CA GLN A 113 7.31 -1.64 5.30
C GLN A 113 6.07 -2.45 5.72
N ARG A 114 4.92 -1.76 5.83
CA ARG A 114 3.67 -2.38 6.31
C ARG A 114 3.15 -3.46 5.36
N THR A 115 3.17 -3.22 4.06
CA THR A 115 2.80 -4.24 3.07
C THR A 115 3.70 -5.47 3.15
N ARG A 116 5.02 -5.28 3.39
CA ARG A 116 5.95 -6.39 3.62
C ARG A 116 5.54 -7.22 4.84
N GLN A 117 5.18 -6.59 5.94
CA GLN A 117 4.74 -7.29 7.16
C GLN A 117 3.50 -8.15 6.90
N THR A 118 2.56 -7.66 6.10
CA THR A 118 1.38 -8.42 5.67
C THR A 118 1.79 -9.63 4.81
N VAL A 119 2.69 -9.43 3.86
CA VAL A 119 3.18 -10.51 2.98
C VAL A 119 3.97 -11.56 3.78
N ASP A 120 4.78 -11.15 4.75
CA ASP A 120 5.49 -12.09 5.63
C ASP A 120 4.52 -12.94 6.47
N GLN A 121 3.40 -12.36 6.93
CA GLN A 121 2.34 -13.12 7.61
C GLN A 121 1.68 -14.12 6.67
N LEU A 122 1.45 -13.77 5.41
CA LEU A 122 0.94 -14.69 4.39
C LEU A 122 1.89 -15.87 4.18
N PHE A 123 3.18 -15.63 3.95
CA PHE A 123 4.17 -16.69 3.79
C PHE A 123 4.22 -17.59 5.02
N LYS A 124 4.22 -16.99 6.22
CA LYS A 124 4.20 -17.74 7.48
C LYS A 124 2.97 -18.63 7.61
N SER A 125 1.78 -18.13 7.26
CA SER A 125 0.52 -18.89 7.33
C SER A 125 0.48 -20.07 6.35
N CYS A 126 1.18 -19.96 5.22
CA CYS A 126 1.31 -20.99 4.20
C CYS A 126 2.54 -21.90 4.41
N HIS A 127 3.36 -21.64 5.44
CA HIS A 127 4.63 -22.35 5.72
C HIS A 127 5.63 -22.27 4.55
N ILE A 128 5.70 -21.12 3.86
CA ILE A 128 6.59 -20.89 2.74
C ILE A 128 7.79 -20.07 3.19
N HIS A 129 8.98 -20.46 2.72
CA HIS A 129 10.21 -19.71 2.88
C HIS A 129 10.58 -19.04 1.55
N PRO A 130 10.27 -17.72 1.35
CA PRO A 130 10.45 -17.08 0.07
C PRO A 130 11.93 -17.00 -0.33
N GLN A 131 12.23 -17.29 -1.60
CA GLN A 131 13.55 -17.05 -2.18
C GLN A 131 13.67 -15.59 -2.60
N ILE A 132 14.21 -14.75 -1.71
CA ILE A 132 14.32 -13.31 -1.95
C ILE A 132 15.45 -13.05 -2.94
N CYS A 133 15.13 -12.67 -4.18
CA CYS A 133 16.10 -12.30 -5.20
C CYS A 133 16.45 -10.81 -5.19
N LEU A 134 15.57 -9.95 -4.69
CA LEU A 134 15.78 -8.51 -4.58
C LEU A 134 14.99 -7.94 -3.40
N GLN A 135 15.59 -6.96 -2.70
CA GLN A 135 14.89 -6.16 -1.72
C GLN A 135 14.93 -4.68 -2.13
N THR A 136 13.75 -4.04 -2.25
CA THR A 136 13.67 -2.63 -2.62
C THR A 136 12.43 -1.95 -2.03
N GLY A 137 12.58 -0.71 -1.56
CA GLY A 137 11.47 0.15 -1.13
C GLY A 137 10.76 0.86 -2.30
N ASN A 138 11.32 0.78 -3.52
CA ASN A 138 10.73 1.40 -4.70
C ASN A 138 9.66 0.48 -5.31
N ILE A 139 8.40 0.69 -4.91
CA ILE A 139 7.26 -0.14 -5.32
C ILE A 139 7.08 -0.18 -6.85
N PRO A 140 7.13 0.95 -7.60
CA PRO A 140 7.03 0.91 -9.06
C PRO A 140 8.15 0.10 -9.71
N ALA A 141 9.39 0.24 -9.23
CA ALA A 141 10.51 -0.52 -9.76
C ALA A 141 10.33 -2.03 -9.50
N ALA A 142 9.89 -2.41 -8.30
CA ALA A 142 9.60 -3.81 -7.97
C ALA A 142 8.53 -4.41 -8.89
N ALA A 143 7.42 -3.68 -9.08
CA ALA A 143 6.32 -4.14 -9.92
C ALA A 143 6.70 -4.21 -11.40
N GLU A 144 7.47 -3.23 -11.90
CA GLU A 144 7.96 -3.23 -13.29
C GLU A 144 8.95 -4.38 -13.52
N LEU A 145 9.87 -4.64 -12.59
CA LEU A 145 10.77 -5.80 -12.66
C LEU A 145 9.99 -7.11 -12.67
N ALA A 146 8.95 -7.23 -11.83
CA ALA A 146 8.10 -8.42 -11.83
C ALA A 146 7.35 -8.59 -13.16
N SER A 147 6.84 -7.49 -13.76
CA SER A 147 6.19 -7.52 -15.06
C SER A 147 7.11 -8.02 -16.19
N GLN A 148 8.42 -7.79 -16.03
CA GLN A 148 9.46 -8.23 -16.96
C GLN A 148 9.99 -9.65 -16.67
N GLY A 149 9.50 -10.31 -15.60
CA GLY A 149 9.86 -11.69 -15.26
C GLY A 149 11.12 -11.82 -14.39
N TYR A 150 11.58 -10.75 -13.74
CA TYR A 150 12.73 -10.79 -12.84
C TYR A 150 12.44 -11.56 -11.54
N GLY A 151 11.18 -11.60 -11.12
CA GLY A 151 10.70 -12.27 -9.92
C GLY A 151 9.25 -11.89 -9.65
N ALA A 152 8.62 -12.53 -8.68
CA ALA A 152 7.27 -12.16 -8.23
C ALA A 152 7.33 -11.00 -7.22
N CYS A 153 6.35 -10.11 -7.22
CA CYS A 153 6.25 -9.10 -6.16
C CYS A 153 4.81 -8.90 -5.68
N PHE A 154 4.68 -8.24 -4.53
CA PHE A 154 3.38 -7.93 -3.93
C PHE A 154 3.23 -6.42 -3.80
N VAL A 155 2.11 -5.90 -4.26
CA VAL A 155 1.78 -4.47 -4.17
C VAL A 155 0.31 -4.28 -3.82
N THR A 156 -0.06 -3.16 -3.22
CA THR A 156 -1.47 -2.85 -3.02
C THR A 156 -2.10 -2.40 -4.33
N GLU A 157 -3.37 -2.72 -4.50
CA GLU A 157 -4.13 -2.42 -5.71
C GLU A 157 -4.07 -0.93 -6.09
N THR A 158 -4.11 -0.05 -5.10
CA THR A 158 -4.05 1.40 -5.36
C THR A 158 -2.74 1.81 -6.02
N HIS A 159 -1.60 1.21 -5.63
CA HIS A 159 -0.33 1.47 -6.32
C HIS A 159 -0.36 0.97 -7.77
N LEU A 160 -0.95 -0.21 -8.02
CA LEU A 160 -1.02 -0.78 -9.39
C LEU A 160 -1.71 0.16 -10.39
N LYS A 161 -2.75 0.87 -9.97
CA LYS A 161 -3.48 1.82 -10.82
C LYS A 161 -2.59 2.97 -11.33
N HIS A 162 -1.48 3.25 -10.64
CA HIS A 162 -0.61 4.39 -10.92
C HIS A 162 0.79 3.99 -11.43
N ILE A 163 1.03 2.70 -11.69
CA ILE A 163 2.28 2.21 -12.26
C ILE A 163 2.13 2.08 -13.78
N PRO A 164 2.90 2.84 -14.57
CA PRO A 164 2.89 2.75 -16.03
C PRO A 164 3.73 1.55 -16.49
N PHE A 165 3.14 0.35 -16.49
CA PHE A 165 3.82 -0.86 -16.93
C PHE A 165 4.20 -0.82 -18.41
N LYS A 166 5.46 -1.15 -18.73
CA LYS A 166 5.92 -1.34 -20.12
C LYS A 166 5.39 -2.64 -20.73
N LYS A 167 5.30 -3.69 -19.90
CA LYS A 167 4.66 -4.95 -20.24
C LYS A 167 3.51 -5.20 -19.29
N LYS A 168 2.34 -5.57 -19.82
CA LYS A 168 1.18 -5.86 -18.98
C LYS A 168 1.46 -7.07 -18.08
N PRO A 169 1.44 -6.94 -16.75
CA PRO A 169 1.64 -8.04 -15.83
C PRO A 169 0.42 -8.95 -15.77
N VAL A 170 0.61 -10.14 -15.19
CA VAL A 170 -0.46 -10.99 -14.69
C VAL A 170 -0.62 -10.71 -13.20
N LEU A 171 -1.87 -10.54 -12.78
CA LEU A 171 -2.24 -10.18 -11.42
C LEU A 171 -3.05 -11.30 -10.77
N PHE A 172 -2.77 -11.57 -9.48
CA PHE A 172 -3.48 -12.58 -8.72
C PHE A 172 -3.88 -12.08 -7.35
N SER A 173 -5.08 -12.45 -6.93
CA SER A 173 -5.49 -12.41 -5.54
C SER A 173 -4.83 -13.55 -4.78
N VAL A 174 -4.43 -13.29 -3.52
CA VAL A 174 -3.74 -14.26 -2.66
C VAL A 174 -4.31 -14.23 -1.24
N GLY A 175 -4.28 -15.35 -0.54
CA GLY A 175 -4.75 -15.44 0.84
C GLY A 175 -6.12 -16.13 0.98
N THR A 176 -6.92 -15.78 2.00
CA THR A 176 -8.17 -16.48 2.32
C THR A 176 -9.33 -15.51 2.59
N PRO A 177 -10.20 -15.27 1.60
CA PRO A 177 -10.06 -15.61 0.18
C PRO A 177 -9.04 -14.73 -0.54
N ASN A 178 -8.88 -13.47 -0.10
CA ASN A 178 -7.87 -12.50 -0.53
C ASN A 178 -7.17 -11.89 0.69
N THR A 179 -6.19 -11.05 0.46
CA THR A 179 -5.48 -10.32 1.52
C THR A 179 -5.69 -8.83 1.33
N THR A 180 -6.21 -8.19 2.35
CA THR A 180 -6.44 -6.74 2.35
C THR A 180 -5.63 -6.05 3.43
N VAL A 181 -5.33 -4.78 3.19
CA VAL A 181 -4.76 -3.85 4.16
C VAL A 181 -5.64 -2.61 4.21
N ASP A 182 -5.84 -2.07 5.42
CA ASP A 182 -6.61 -0.86 5.59
C ASP A 182 -5.72 0.37 5.39
N PHE A 183 -6.12 1.25 4.52
CA PHE A 183 -5.54 2.58 4.39
C PHE A 183 -6.28 3.54 5.32
N VAL A 184 -5.55 4.28 6.14
CA VAL A 184 -6.12 5.08 7.21
C VAL A 184 -5.61 6.52 7.19
N ALA A 185 -6.44 7.43 7.72
CA ALA A 185 -6.05 8.74 8.19
C ALA A 185 -5.82 8.65 9.70
N ALA A 186 -4.60 8.86 10.15
CA ALA A 186 -4.18 8.71 11.54
C ALA A 186 -3.80 10.07 12.14
N PHE A 187 -4.06 10.24 13.43
CA PHE A 187 -3.79 11.45 14.19
C PHE A 187 -3.53 11.10 15.64
N ARG A 188 -2.89 12.01 16.39
CA ARG A 188 -2.61 11.78 17.80
C ARG A 188 -3.90 11.70 18.61
N LYS A 189 -4.02 10.68 19.45
CA LYS A 189 -5.17 10.46 20.33
C LYS A 189 -5.40 11.66 21.25
N GLY A 190 -6.68 12.03 21.38
CA GLY A 190 -7.07 13.19 22.18
C GLY A 190 -6.70 14.55 21.61
N SER A 191 -6.02 14.63 20.44
CA SER A 191 -5.77 15.90 19.77
C SER A 191 -7.03 16.41 19.08
N TYR A 192 -7.17 17.74 19.05
CA TYR A 192 -8.23 18.36 18.27
C TYR A 192 -7.93 18.24 16.77
N LEU A 193 -8.76 17.52 16.06
CA LEU A 193 -8.71 17.45 14.62
C LEU A 193 -9.51 18.62 14.04
N SER A 194 -8.82 19.60 13.44
CA SER A 194 -9.46 20.80 12.89
C SER A 194 -10.50 20.46 11.83
N TYR A 195 -11.48 21.34 11.64
CA TYR A 195 -12.48 21.21 10.59
C TYR A 195 -11.83 20.97 9.21
N HIS A 196 -10.79 21.74 8.88
CA HIS A 196 -10.08 21.60 7.61
C HIS A 196 -9.34 20.24 7.45
N ALA A 197 -8.82 19.70 8.55
CA ALA A 197 -8.22 18.35 8.53
C ALA A 197 -9.29 17.27 8.26
N GLN A 198 -10.48 17.41 8.87
CA GLN A 198 -11.61 16.51 8.61
C GLN A 198 -12.09 16.59 7.17
N GLU A 199 -12.16 17.80 6.59
CA GLU A 199 -12.52 18.00 5.19
C GLU A 199 -11.46 17.41 4.24
N TYR A 200 -10.18 17.54 4.58
CA TYR A 200 -9.13 16.89 3.78
C TYR A 200 -9.22 15.35 3.82
N ILE A 201 -9.56 14.78 4.96
CA ILE A 201 -9.83 13.32 5.08
C ILE A 201 -10.97 12.89 4.14
N LYS A 202 -12.06 13.68 4.05
CA LYS A 202 -13.17 13.39 3.12
C LYS A 202 -12.70 13.42 1.66
N ILE A 203 -11.95 14.45 1.26
CA ILE A 203 -11.38 14.55 -0.09
C ILE A 203 -10.50 13.34 -0.42
N VAL A 204 -9.66 12.90 0.52
CA VAL A 204 -8.81 11.72 0.34
C VAL A 204 -9.66 10.45 0.21
N ARG A 205 -10.73 10.32 0.99
CA ARG A 205 -11.66 9.18 0.91
C ARG A 205 -12.38 9.13 -0.43
N ASP A 206 -12.82 10.26 -0.95
CA ASP A 206 -13.53 10.33 -2.24
C ASP A 206 -12.60 10.01 -3.43
N PHE A 207 -11.28 10.14 -3.24
CA PHE A 207 -10.28 9.82 -4.24
C PHE A 207 -9.95 8.32 -4.30
N THR A 208 -10.05 7.57 -3.19
CA THR A 208 -9.64 6.15 -3.09
C THR A 208 -10.75 5.19 -3.47
#